data_ee13cf2d4855954c96ee227f576c57c5
#
_entry.id   ee13cf2d4855954c96ee227f576c57c5
#
_cell.length_a   1.000
_cell.length_b   1.000
_cell.length_c   1.000
_cell.angle_alpha   90.00
_cell.angle_beta   90.00
_cell.angle_gamma   90.00
#
_symmetry.space_group_name_H-M   'P 1'
#
loop_
_entity.id
_entity.type
_entity.pdbx_description
1 polymer ?
#
loop_
_entity_poly.entity_id
_entity_poly.type
_entity_poly.pdbx_seq_one_letter_code
_entity_poly.pdbx_strand_id
1 'polypeptide(L)'
;MSQSIIQDIQNKLNEKKISCVQLVREKIAALQSSTKNANNLILDEQALEQAKIWDEKIASGHILSGIEGIPFGVKDVYLLKGTISTASSNILKNYKSPYTATAIQKLIDAGAIPICKENCDQFGHGSTNE
;
A
#
# COMPACT_ATOMS: atom_id res chain seq x y z
N MET A 1 -24.93 -10.49 9.08
CA MET A 1 -23.47 -10.69 9.14
C MET A 1 -22.78 -9.37 8.83
N SER A 2 -21.79 -8.99 9.61
CA SER A 2 -21.01 -7.79 9.34
C SER A 2 -20.22 -7.97 8.03
N GLN A 3 -20.43 -7.10 7.07
CA GLN A 3 -19.68 -7.07 5.82
C GLN A 3 -18.22 -6.69 6.12
N SER A 4 -17.23 -7.30 5.47
CA SER A 4 -15.83 -6.94 5.70
C SER A 4 -15.56 -5.53 5.17
N ILE A 5 -14.62 -4.80 5.80
CA ILE A 5 -14.21 -3.45 5.36
C ILE A 5 -13.75 -3.47 3.89
N ILE A 6 -13.02 -4.51 3.48
CA ILE A 6 -12.57 -4.67 2.08
C ILE A 6 -13.78 -4.74 1.15
N GLN A 7 -14.79 -5.52 1.49
CA GLN A 7 -15.97 -5.68 0.66
C GLN A 7 -16.81 -4.40 0.56
N ASP A 8 -16.92 -3.64 1.65
CA ASP A 8 -17.57 -2.33 1.64
C ASP A 8 -16.86 -1.34 0.72
N ILE A 9 -15.53 -1.29 0.79
CA ILE A 9 -14.70 -0.46 -0.11
C ILE A 9 -14.90 -0.88 -1.56
N GLN A 10 -14.83 -2.17 -1.87
CA GLN A 10 -15.02 -2.67 -3.24
C GLN A 10 -16.41 -2.36 -3.80
N ASN A 11 -17.45 -2.50 -2.98
CA ASN A 11 -18.80 -2.12 -3.41
C ASN A 11 -18.86 -0.64 -3.78
N LYS A 12 -18.28 0.25 -2.96
CA LYS A 12 -18.23 1.69 -3.25
C LYS A 12 -17.47 2.01 -4.53
N LEU A 13 -16.36 1.31 -4.79
CA LEU A 13 -15.57 1.48 -6.02
C LEU A 13 -16.34 0.97 -7.25
N ASN A 14 -16.94 -0.23 -7.19
CA ASN A 14 -17.72 -0.81 -8.25
C ASN A 14 -18.98 0.01 -8.58
N GLU A 15 -19.62 0.58 -7.56
CA GLU A 15 -20.76 1.48 -7.70
C GLU A 15 -20.37 2.91 -8.10
N LYS A 16 -19.05 3.17 -8.31
CA LYS A 16 -18.49 4.48 -8.66
C LYS A 16 -18.84 5.59 -7.66
N LYS A 17 -19.11 5.24 -6.39
CA LYS A 17 -19.35 6.19 -5.29
C LYS A 17 -18.07 6.90 -4.86
N ILE A 18 -16.93 6.22 -4.98
CA ILE A 18 -15.58 6.74 -4.82
C ILE A 18 -14.71 6.21 -5.96
N SER A 19 -13.60 6.89 -6.28
CA SER A 19 -12.56 6.37 -7.18
C SER A 19 -11.40 5.76 -6.40
N CYS A 20 -10.62 4.87 -7.04
CA CYS A 20 -9.37 4.35 -6.46
C CYS A 20 -8.39 5.49 -6.17
N VAL A 21 -8.29 6.47 -7.06
CA VAL A 21 -7.45 7.67 -6.86
C VAL A 21 -7.89 8.45 -5.63
N GLN A 22 -9.20 8.66 -5.42
CA GLN A 22 -9.70 9.35 -4.23
C GLN A 22 -9.37 8.57 -2.96
N LEU A 23 -9.63 7.26 -2.94
CA LEU A 23 -9.33 6.39 -1.81
C LEU A 23 -7.83 6.43 -1.44
N VAL A 24 -6.95 6.28 -2.43
CA VAL A 24 -5.49 6.29 -2.21
C VAL A 24 -5.03 7.66 -1.71
N ARG A 25 -5.53 8.77 -2.27
CA ARG A 25 -5.21 10.13 -1.78
C ARG A 25 -5.60 10.34 -0.32
N GLU A 26 -6.80 9.91 0.07
CA GLU A 26 -7.26 10.01 1.46
C GLU A 26 -6.34 9.22 2.42
N LYS A 27 -5.93 8.02 2.03
CA LYS A 27 -5.02 7.20 2.85
C LYS A 27 -3.62 7.81 2.93
N ILE A 28 -3.07 8.30 1.81
CA ILE A 28 -1.77 8.99 1.79
C ILE A 28 -1.81 10.25 2.65
N ALA A 29 -2.85 11.07 2.54
CA ALA A 29 -3.01 12.27 3.36
C ALA A 29 -3.05 11.94 4.87
N ALA A 30 -3.74 10.85 5.25
CA ALA A 30 -3.76 10.37 6.62
C ALA A 30 -2.38 9.92 7.11
N LEU A 31 -1.58 9.25 6.26
CA LEU A 31 -0.21 8.86 6.59
C LEU A 31 0.70 10.08 6.76
N GLN A 32 0.60 11.07 5.87
CA GLN A 32 1.40 12.30 5.90
C GLN A 32 1.10 13.17 7.12
N SER A 33 -0.15 13.20 7.57
CA SER A 33 -0.57 13.97 8.74
C SER A 33 -0.34 13.23 10.08
N SER A 34 0.04 11.95 10.03
CA SER A 34 0.25 11.14 11.22
C SER A 34 1.52 11.55 11.97
N THR A 35 1.41 11.77 13.27
CA THR A 35 2.54 12.04 14.17
C THR A 35 3.08 10.77 14.84
N LYS A 36 2.55 9.59 14.48
CA LYS A 36 2.85 8.31 15.14
C LYS A 36 4.14 7.64 14.66
N ASN A 37 4.88 8.26 13.74
CA ASN A 37 6.08 7.66 13.12
C ASN A 37 5.84 6.23 12.59
N ALA A 38 4.64 5.99 12.03
CA ALA A 38 4.21 4.66 11.62
C ALA A 38 4.75 4.22 10.25
N ASN A 39 5.36 5.12 9.49
CA ASN A 39 5.86 4.83 8.14
C ASN A 39 7.23 5.46 7.89
N ASN A 40 8.12 4.70 7.26
CA ASN A 40 9.46 5.11 6.86
C ASN A 40 9.48 5.78 5.48
N LEU A 41 8.57 5.40 4.60
CA LEU A 41 8.47 5.92 3.24
C LEU A 41 7.01 5.90 2.77
N ILE A 42 6.56 6.98 2.14
CA ILE A 42 5.25 7.06 1.47
C ILE A 42 5.48 6.91 -0.04
N LEU A 43 4.65 6.10 -0.70
CA LEU A 43 4.77 5.73 -2.12
C LEU A 43 3.71 6.46 -2.97
N ASP A 44 3.56 7.77 -2.76
CA ASP A 44 2.46 8.57 -3.29
C ASP A 44 2.34 8.54 -4.82
N GLU A 45 3.41 8.83 -5.55
CA GLU A 45 3.38 8.84 -7.02
C GLU A 45 3.02 7.45 -7.59
N GLN A 46 3.71 6.40 -7.14
CA GLN A 46 3.50 5.04 -7.63
C GLN A 46 2.10 4.52 -7.29
N ALA A 47 1.62 4.81 -6.07
CA ALA A 47 0.30 4.40 -5.64
C ALA A 47 -0.82 5.10 -6.42
N LEU A 48 -0.67 6.41 -6.70
CA LEU A 48 -1.64 7.16 -7.49
C LEU A 48 -1.67 6.72 -8.95
N GLU A 49 -0.52 6.36 -9.52
CA GLU A 49 -0.46 5.80 -10.88
C GLU A 49 -1.20 4.45 -10.98
N GLN A 50 -0.96 3.55 -10.01
CA GLN A 50 -1.70 2.29 -9.93
C GLN A 50 -3.21 2.50 -9.72
N ALA A 51 -3.58 3.46 -8.88
CA ALA A 51 -4.99 3.79 -8.66
C ALA A 51 -5.69 4.29 -9.93
N LYS A 52 -5.02 5.09 -10.77
CA LYS A 52 -5.56 5.51 -12.07
C LYS A 52 -5.83 4.34 -12.99
N ILE A 53 -4.91 3.36 -13.06
CA ILE A 53 -5.09 2.15 -13.87
C ILE A 53 -6.35 1.39 -13.44
N TRP A 54 -6.61 1.30 -12.12
CA TRP A 54 -7.82 0.67 -11.62
C TRP A 54 -9.08 1.47 -11.96
N ASP A 55 -9.05 2.79 -11.85
CA ASP A 55 -10.19 3.63 -12.25
C ASP A 55 -10.51 3.49 -13.75
N GLU A 56 -9.50 3.38 -14.61
CA GLU A 56 -9.67 3.11 -16.05
C GLU A 56 -10.29 1.73 -16.32
N LYS A 57 -9.86 0.70 -15.59
CA LYS A 57 -10.45 -0.65 -15.69
C LYS A 57 -11.93 -0.66 -15.27
N ILE A 58 -12.27 0.00 -14.15
CA ILE A 58 -13.66 0.14 -13.69
C ILE A 58 -14.49 0.91 -14.74
N ALA A 59 -13.94 1.96 -15.33
CA ALA A 59 -14.61 2.73 -16.36
C ALA A 59 -14.91 1.87 -17.61
N SER A 60 -14.03 0.93 -17.95
CA SER A 60 -14.19 -0.01 -19.07
C SER A 60 -15.08 -1.23 -18.74
N GLY A 61 -15.66 -1.27 -17.54
CA GLY A 61 -16.63 -2.32 -17.15
C GLY A 61 -16.05 -3.47 -16.33
N HIS A 62 -14.77 -3.38 -15.89
CA HIS A 62 -14.22 -4.36 -14.97
C HIS A 62 -14.88 -4.21 -13.59
N ILE A 63 -15.27 -5.32 -13.00
CA ILE A 63 -15.83 -5.39 -11.63
C ILE A 63 -14.73 -5.90 -10.71
N LEU A 64 -14.34 -5.07 -9.76
CA LEU A 64 -13.32 -5.41 -8.78
C LEU A 64 -13.76 -6.57 -7.89
N SER A 65 -12.82 -7.46 -7.61
CA SER A 65 -12.99 -8.60 -6.71
C SER A 65 -11.75 -8.84 -5.84
N GLY A 66 -11.88 -9.65 -4.79
CA GLY A 66 -10.75 -10.00 -3.94
C GLY A 66 -10.13 -8.80 -3.24
N ILE A 67 -8.92 -8.39 -3.64
CA ILE A 67 -8.18 -7.23 -3.10
C ILE A 67 -7.81 -6.19 -4.16
N GLU A 68 -8.39 -6.29 -5.34
CA GLU A 68 -8.15 -5.34 -6.44
C GLU A 68 -8.49 -3.90 -6.03
N GLY A 69 -7.58 -2.97 -6.28
CA GLY A 69 -7.75 -1.57 -5.93
C GLY A 69 -7.62 -1.22 -4.43
N ILE A 70 -7.35 -2.21 -3.58
CA ILE A 70 -7.24 -2.00 -2.12
C ILE A 70 -5.84 -1.49 -1.75
N PRO A 71 -5.71 -0.33 -1.09
CA PRO A 71 -4.43 0.17 -0.61
C PRO A 71 -3.94 -0.62 0.61
N PHE A 72 -2.63 -0.88 0.69
CA PHE A 72 -2.03 -1.55 1.84
C PHE A 72 -0.63 -1.01 2.17
N GLY A 73 -0.22 -1.16 3.43
CA GLY A 73 1.13 -0.87 3.90
C GLY A 73 2.04 -2.08 3.77
N VAL A 74 3.32 -1.85 3.51
CA VAL A 74 4.36 -2.87 3.40
C VAL A 74 5.33 -2.69 4.56
N LYS A 75 5.37 -3.62 5.51
CA LYS A 75 6.36 -3.56 6.60
C LYS A 75 7.77 -3.47 6.03
N ASP A 76 8.60 -2.58 6.58
CA ASP A 76 9.89 -2.20 5.96
C ASP A 76 10.97 -3.29 5.99
N VAL A 77 10.69 -4.46 6.56
CA VAL A 77 11.52 -5.68 6.40
C VAL A 77 11.27 -6.41 5.07
N TYR A 78 10.12 -6.16 4.40
CA TYR A 78 9.86 -6.71 3.08
C TYR A 78 10.38 -5.79 1.99
N LEU A 79 11.12 -6.37 1.05
CA LEU A 79 11.66 -5.64 -0.09
C LEU A 79 10.56 -5.29 -1.10
N LEU A 80 10.62 -4.08 -1.62
CA LEU A 80 9.78 -3.62 -2.73
C LEU A 80 10.69 -2.98 -3.76
N LYS A 81 10.72 -3.54 -4.96
CA LYS A 81 11.61 -3.15 -6.06
C LYS A 81 11.57 -1.64 -6.34
N GLY A 82 12.74 -1.05 -6.44
CA GLY A 82 12.89 0.36 -6.78
C GLY A 82 12.67 1.33 -5.62
N THR A 83 12.31 0.84 -4.43
CA THR A 83 12.15 1.66 -3.24
C THR A 83 13.30 1.50 -2.25
N ILE A 84 13.49 2.48 -1.39
CA ILE A 84 14.38 2.35 -0.24
C ILE A 84 13.72 1.38 0.76
N SER A 85 14.49 0.37 1.19
CA SER A 85 14.04 -0.63 2.16
C SER A 85 15.07 -0.70 3.27
N THR A 86 14.75 -0.10 4.42
CA THR A 86 15.72 0.16 5.48
C THR A 86 15.69 -0.88 6.60
N ALA A 87 14.65 -1.71 6.69
CA ALA A 87 14.38 -2.51 7.89
C ALA A 87 14.46 -1.68 9.16
N SER A 88 14.06 -0.40 9.10
CA SER A 88 14.15 0.62 10.16
C SER A 88 15.58 0.77 10.74
N SER A 89 16.62 0.53 9.90
CA SER A 89 18.02 0.64 10.29
C SER A 89 18.78 1.69 9.47
N ASN A 90 19.57 2.49 10.15
CA ASN A 90 20.47 3.47 9.52
C ASN A 90 21.54 2.82 8.62
N ILE A 91 21.86 1.55 8.84
CA ILE A 91 22.82 0.79 7.99
C ILE A 91 22.27 0.68 6.57
N LEU A 92 20.96 0.50 6.40
CA LEU A 92 20.30 0.32 5.13
C LEU A 92 19.60 1.59 4.59
N LYS A 93 19.83 2.76 5.19
CA LYS A 93 19.12 4.01 4.85
C LYS A 93 19.14 4.39 3.36
N ASN A 94 20.12 3.92 2.61
CA ASN A 94 20.27 4.19 1.18
C ASN A 94 20.10 2.93 0.33
N TYR A 95 19.67 1.81 0.92
CA TYR A 95 19.53 0.56 0.19
C TYR A 95 18.27 0.58 -0.67
N LYS A 96 18.46 0.68 -1.98
CA LYS A 96 17.39 0.56 -2.97
C LYS A 96 17.22 -0.88 -3.39
N SER A 97 16.06 -1.45 -3.15
CA SER A 97 15.79 -2.87 -3.43
C SER A 97 15.79 -3.17 -4.94
N PRO A 98 16.55 -4.17 -5.42
CA PRO A 98 16.56 -4.59 -6.82
C PRO A 98 15.37 -5.50 -7.17
N TYR A 99 14.65 -6.06 -6.21
CA TYR A 99 13.51 -6.95 -6.41
C TYR A 99 12.43 -6.76 -5.34
N THR A 100 11.25 -7.32 -5.58
CA THR A 100 10.13 -7.36 -4.64
C THR A 100 10.07 -8.71 -3.95
N ALA A 101 9.85 -8.72 -2.63
CA ALA A 101 9.63 -9.95 -1.88
C ALA A 101 8.41 -10.70 -2.42
N THR A 102 8.50 -12.03 -2.52
CA THR A 102 7.48 -12.87 -3.16
C THR A 102 6.08 -12.67 -2.56
N ALA A 103 5.97 -12.52 -1.25
CA ALA A 103 4.67 -12.27 -0.60
C ALA A 103 4.05 -10.94 -1.05
N ILE A 104 4.86 -9.88 -1.14
CA ILE A 104 4.41 -8.56 -1.60
C ILE A 104 4.06 -8.58 -3.08
N GLN A 105 4.87 -9.26 -3.90
CA GLN A 105 4.58 -9.41 -5.33
C GLN A 105 3.23 -10.08 -5.56
N LYS A 106 2.91 -11.14 -4.80
CA LYS A 106 1.61 -11.82 -4.89
C LYS A 106 0.42 -10.90 -4.56
N LEU A 107 0.57 -10.00 -3.59
CA LEU A 107 -0.47 -9.00 -3.28
C LEU A 107 -0.64 -7.99 -4.42
N ILE A 108 0.48 -7.53 -5.01
CA ILE A 108 0.46 -6.61 -6.16
C ILE A 108 -0.17 -7.31 -7.38
N ASP A 109 0.21 -8.54 -7.66
CA ASP A 109 -0.34 -9.34 -8.77
C ASP A 109 -1.84 -9.61 -8.58
N ALA A 110 -2.30 -9.73 -7.34
CA ALA A 110 -3.73 -9.81 -6.99
C ALA A 110 -4.44 -8.44 -7.01
N GLY A 111 -3.74 -7.37 -7.38
CA GLY A 111 -4.31 -6.05 -7.63
C GLY A 111 -4.30 -5.06 -6.47
N ALA A 112 -3.70 -5.40 -5.34
CA ALA A 112 -3.57 -4.47 -4.22
C ALA A 112 -2.51 -3.38 -4.51
N ILE A 113 -2.68 -2.22 -3.91
CA ILE A 113 -1.86 -1.02 -4.15
C ILE A 113 -0.98 -0.74 -2.93
N PRO A 114 0.37 -0.93 -2.99
CA PRO A 114 1.24 -0.55 -1.89
C PRO A 114 1.32 0.98 -1.78
N ILE A 115 1.05 1.54 -0.59
CA ILE A 115 1.01 2.99 -0.36
C ILE A 115 2.12 3.51 0.55
N CYS A 116 2.75 2.65 1.34
CA CYS A 116 3.87 3.04 2.21
C CYS A 116 4.76 1.86 2.60
N LYS A 117 5.96 2.17 3.11
CA LYS A 117 6.81 1.25 3.87
C LYS A 117 6.60 1.57 5.35
N GLU A 118 6.04 0.60 6.08
CA GLU A 118 5.70 0.78 7.49
C GLU A 118 6.91 0.61 8.38
N ASN A 119 7.01 1.47 9.40
CA ASN A 119 8.04 1.37 10.42
C ASN A 119 7.96 0.04 11.18
N CYS A 120 9.09 -0.43 11.69
CA CYS A 120 9.18 -1.67 12.43
C CYS A 120 10.37 -1.61 13.40
N ASP A 121 10.44 -2.54 14.33
CA ASP A 121 11.68 -2.74 15.08
C ASP A 121 12.84 -3.03 14.13
N GLN A 122 14.02 -2.52 14.46
CA GLN A 122 15.21 -2.68 13.63
C GLN A 122 15.44 -4.14 13.25
N PHE A 123 15.53 -4.42 11.95
CA PHE A 123 15.60 -5.77 11.37
C PHE A 123 14.47 -6.71 11.78
N GLY A 124 13.36 -6.20 12.27
CA GLY A 124 12.22 -7.00 12.75
C GLY A 124 12.47 -7.70 14.09
N HIS A 125 13.47 -7.27 14.85
CA HIS A 125 13.91 -7.87 16.11
C HIS A 125 13.31 -7.18 17.33
N GLY A 126 12.05 -7.10 17.45
CA GLY A 126 11.40 -6.50 18.61
C GLY A 126 9.91 -6.73 18.60
N SER A 127 9.21 -6.19 19.58
CA SER A 127 7.76 -6.35 19.71
C SER A 127 7.03 -5.04 19.99
N THR A 128 7.73 -3.96 20.30
CA THR A 128 7.15 -2.67 20.73
C THR A 128 7.30 -1.57 19.69
N ASN A 129 8.23 -1.70 18.78
CA ASN A 129 8.56 -0.71 17.74
C ASN A 129 8.94 0.67 18.34
N GLU A 130 9.76 0.66 19.38
CA GLU A 130 10.28 1.85 20.09
C GLU A 130 11.63 2.28 19.52
#